data_b99ebe28fbbafcd7fd95194075edfcf2
#
_entry.id   b99ebe28fbbafcd7fd95194075edfcf2
#
_cell.length_a   1.000
_cell.length_b   1.000
_cell.length_c   1.000
_cell.angle_alpha   90.00
_cell.angle_beta   90.00
_cell.angle_gamma   90.00
#
_symmetry.space_group_name_H-M   'P 1'
#
loop_
_entity.id
_entity.type
_entity.pdbx_description
1 polymer ?
#
loop_
_entity_poly.entity_id
_entity_poly.type
_entity_poly.pdbx_seq_one_letter_code
_entity_poly.pdbx_strand_id
1 'polypeptide(L)'
;MTKSTKEIRDAAEQTYRWQKKIEKQLCGKKLVAVRYMTPQEAESSGWYYQPILLILDDGTALCPMSDDEGNESGAIACMGEKVEVETIPVMRERL
;
A
#
# COMPACT_ATOMS: atom_id res chain seq x y z
N MET A 1 15.77 -23.88 0.41
CA MET A 1 15.16 -24.63 -0.70
C MET A 1 15.06 -23.75 -1.93
N THR A 2 15.37 -24.30 -3.06
CA THR A 2 15.23 -23.59 -4.32
C THR A 2 13.79 -23.75 -4.84
N LYS A 3 13.24 -22.68 -5.41
CA LYS A 3 11.93 -22.71 -6.01
C LYS A 3 12.01 -23.40 -7.38
N SER A 4 10.95 -24.09 -7.75
CA SER A 4 10.82 -24.65 -9.09
C SER A 4 10.66 -23.53 -10.12
N THR A 5 10.93 -23.85 -11.39
CA THR A 5 10.73 -22.89 -12.48
C THR A 5 9.29 -22.38 -12.52
N LYS A 6 8.32 -23.27 -12.27
CA LYS A 6 6.91 -22.91 -12.25
C LYS A 6 6.60 -21.94 -11.10
N GLU A 7 7.14 -22.20 -9.91
CA GLU A 7 6.91 -21.32 -8.75
C GLU A 7 7.47 -19.92 -8.97
N ILE A 8 8.66 -19.83 -9.57
CA ILE A 8 9.27 -18.54 -9.89
C ILE A 8 8.42 -17.80 -10.91
N ARG A 9 7.92 -18.49 -11.92
CA ARG A 9 7.07 -17.89 -12.96
C ARG A 9 5.75 -17.40 -12.37
N ASP A 10 5.12 -18.20 -11.52
CA ASP A 10 3.85 -17.83 -10.88
C ASP A 10 4.03 -16.62 -9.98
N ALA A 11 5.12 -16.57 -9.21
CA ALA A 11 5.43 -15.42 -8.36
C ALA A 11 5.65 -14.15 -9.17
N ALA A 12 6.37 -14.24 -10.29
CA ALA A 12 6.61 -13.10 -11.17
C ALA A 12 5.31 -12.61 -11.80
N GLU A 13 4.43 -13.52 -12.24
CA GLU A 13 3.13 -13.16 -12.79
C GLU A 13 2.26 -12.45 -11.75
N GLN A 14 2.23 -12.96 -10.53
CA GLN A 14 1.45 -12.37 -9.46
C GLN A 14 1.93 -10.97 -9.14
N THR A 15 3.25 -10.78 -9.04
CA THR A 15 3.85 -9.46 -8.80
C THR A 15 3.47 -8.50 -9.92
N TYR A 16 3.55 -8.95 -11.17
CA TYR A 16 3.21 -8.12 -12.33
C TYR A 16 1.74 -7.69 -12.31
N ARG A 17 0.83 -8.62 -12.02
CA ARG A 17 -0.60 -8.33 -11.96
C ARG A 17 -0.93 -7.28 -10.90
N TRP A 18 -0.36 -7.44 -9.70
CA TRP A 18 -0.54 -6.48 -8.63
C TRP A 18 0.02 -5.11 -9.01
N GLN A 19 1.22 -5.10 -9.57
CA GLN A 19 1.86 -3.86 -9.98
C GLN A 19 1.01 -3.11 -11.02
N LYS A 20 0.43 -3.80 -11.97
CA LYS A 20 -0.43 -3.18 -12.99
C LYS A 20 -1.69 -2.58 -12.40
N LYS A 21 -2.33 -3.26 -11.46
CA LYS A 21 -3.50 -2.73 -10.76
C LYS A 21 -3.15 -1.47 -9.97
N ILE A 22 -2.02 -1.49 -9.28
CA ILE A 22 -1.57 -0.38 -8.46
C ILE A 22 -1.18 0.81 -9.34
N GLU A 23 -0.48 0.57 -10.45
CA GLU A 23 -0.14 1.62 -11.40
C GLU A 23 -1.40 2.33 -11.90
N LYS A 24 -2.42 1.58 -12.26
CA LYS A 24 -3.68 2.13 -12.74
C LYS A 24 -4.34 3.02 -11.68
N GLN A 25 -4.23 2.63 -10.43
CA GLN A 25 -4.84 3.37 -9.32
C GLN A 25 -4.07 4.63 -8.94
N LEU A 26 -2.75 4.62 -9.02
CA LEU A 26 -1.90 5.67 -8.46
C LEU A 26 -1.18 6.54 -9.49
N CYS A 27 -0.78 5.97 -10.62
CA CYS A 27 0.05 6.71 -11.58
C CYS A 27 -0.70 7.88 -12.20
N GLY A 28 0.00 8.98 -12.43
CA GLY A 28 -0.57 10.18 -13.02
C GLY A 28 -1.28 11.10 -12.03
N LYS A 29 -1.40 10.70 -10.77
CA LYS A 29 -2.03 11.53 -9.75
C LYS A 29 -1.00 12.37 -9.04
N LYS A 30 -1.43 13.54 -8.56
CA LYS A 30 -0.56 14.48 -7.87
C LYS A 30 -0.77 14.41 -6.37
N LEU A 31 0.31 14.52 -5.63
CA LEU A 31 0.26 14.66 -4.18
C LEU A 31 -0.15 16.12 -3.89
N VAL A 32 -1.29 16.31 -3.25
CA VAL A 32 -1.84 17.64 -2.98
C VAL A 32 -1.82 18.01 -1.51
N ALA A 33 -1.67 17.06 -0.60
CA ALA A 33 -1.59 17.35 0.83
C ALA A 33 -0.82 16.25 1.55
N VAL A 34 -0.16 16.63 2.62
CA VAL A 34 0.52 15.71 3.53
C VAL A 34 0.14 16.13 4.94
N ARG A 35 -0.42 15.21 5.71
CA ARG A 35 -0.76 15.49 7.10
C ARG A 35 -0.76 14.19 7.91
N TYR A 36 -0.72 14.35 9.21
CA TYR A 36 -0.91 13.19 10.07
C TYR A 36 -2.39 12.86 10.18
N MET A 37 -2.69 11.59 10.39
CA MET A 37 -4.02 11.13 10.73
C MET A 37 -4.43 11.76 12.06
N THR A 38 -5.69 12.18 12.18
CA THR A 38 -6.20 12.73 13.45
C THR A 38 -6.41 11.58 14.45
N PRO A 39 -6.48 11.88 15.78
CA PRO A 39 -6.79 10.85 16.77
C PRO A 39 -8.11 10.13 16.48
N GLN A 40 -9.12 10.85 16.02
CA GLN A 40 -10.42 10.28 15.69
C GLN A 40 -10.33 9.32 14.50
N GLU A 41 -9.56 9.70 13.48
CA GLU A 41 -9.36 8.85 12.32
C GLU A 41 -8.61 7.58 12.68
N ALA A 42 -7.57 7.69 13.50
CA ALA A 42 -6.80 6.53 13.96
C ALA A 42 -7.68 5.58 14.77
N GLU A 43 -8.49 6.13 15.68
CA GLU A 43 -9.40 5.36 16.50
C GLU A 43 -10.42 4.60 15.63
N SER A 44 -10.98 5.28 14.62
CA SER A 44 -11.91 4.66 13.68
C SER A 44 -11.27 3.51 12.89
N SER A 45 -9.96 3.58 12.68
CA SER A 45 -9.21 2.52 11.99
C SER A 45 -8.75 1.42 12.93
N GLY A 46 -8.97 1.56 14.23
CA GLY A 46 -8.50 0.63 15.23
C GLY A 46 -7.01 0.76 15.53
N TRP A 47 -6.42 1.91 15.24
CA TRP A 47 -4.98 2.15 15.39
C TRP A 47 -4.67 3.03 16.59
N TYR A 48 -3.58 2.70 17.27
CA TYR A 48 -3.13 3.44 18.43
C TYR A 48 -2.35 4.69 18.04
N TYR A 49 -1.49 4.58 17.01
CA TYR A 49 -0.65 5.69 16.56
C TYR A 49 -1.26 6.39 15.36
N GLN A 50 -0.83 7.62 15.13
CA GLN A 50 -1.31 8.47 14.06
C GLN A 50 -0.26 8.52 12.94
N PRO A 51 -0.47 7.76 11.84
CA PRO A 51 0.49 7.76 10.74
C PRO A 51 0.36 9.00 9.88
N ILE A 52 1.36 9.20 9.04
CA ILE A 52 1.32 10.21 8.00
C ILE A 52 0.36 9.78 6.89
N LEU A 53 -0.37 10.72 6.33
CA LEU A 53 -1.23 10.50 5.17
C LEU A 53 -0.70 11.30 3.99
N LEU A 54 -0.62 10.66 2.84
CA LEU A 54 -0.26 11.27 1.56
C LEU A 54 -1.55 11.35 0.74
N ILE A 55 -2.03 12.56 0.48
CA ILE A 55 -3.34 12.76 -0.15
C ILE A 55 -3.16 13.16 -1.60
N LEU A 56 -3.78 12.40 -2.49
CA LEU A 56 -3.70 12.59 -3.93
C LEU A 56 -4.85 13.47 -4.41
N ASP A 57 -4.73 13.97 -5.63
CA ASP A 57 -5.68 14.91 -6.21
C ASP A 57 -7.08 14.34 -6.47
N ASP A 58 -7.23 13.03 -6.43
CA ASP A 58 -8.54 12.38 -6.56
C ASP A 58 -9.17 12.06 -5.20
N GLY A 59 -8.55 12.51 -4.10
CA GLY A 59 -9.03 12.24 -2.75
C GLY A 59 -8.51 10.96 -2.13
N THR A 60 -7.76 10.16 -2.86
CA THR A 60 -7.15 8.94 -2.30
C THR A 60 -6.09 9.31 -1.27
N ALA A 61 -6.16 8.70 -0.10
CA ALA A 61 -5.14 8.86 0.94
C ALA A 61 -4.32 7.58 1.04
N LEU A 62 -3.00 7.74 1.03
CA LEU A 62 -2.06 6.63 1.21
C LEU A 62 -1.49 6.68 2.61
N CYS A 63 -1.42 5.53 3.26
CA CYS A 63 -0.98 5.42 4.63
C CYS A 63 -0.07 4.21 4.79
N PRO A 64 1.16 4.37 5.30
CA PRO A 64 2.02 3.23 5.55
C PRO A 64 1.49 2.39 6.70
N MET A 65 1.66 1.09 6.57
CA MET A 65 1.34 0.14 7.63
C MET A 65 2.59 -0.68 7.91
N SER A 66 2.92 -0.95 9.11
CA SER A 66 4.07 -1.68 9.60
C SER A 66 4.78 -0.86 10.67
N ASP A 67 5.88 -1.38 11.19
CA ASP A 67 6.58 -0.71 12.29
C ASP A 67 7.35 0.52 11.80
N ASP A 68 7.58 1.45 12.72
CA ASP A 68 8.29 2.69 12.45
C ASP A 68 9.80 2.60 12.69
N GLU A 69 10.28 1.43 13.10
CA GLU A 69 11.71 1.21 13.32
C GLU A 69 12.44 0.78 12.04
N GLY A 70 11.71 0.46 10.99
CA GLY A 70 12.29 0.05 9.72
C GLY A 70 12.84 -1.37 9.71
N ASN A 71 12.41 -2.20 10.62
CA ASN A 71 12.86 -3.59 10.69
C ASN A 71 12.35 -4.41 9.51
N GLU A 72 11.22 -4.03 8.94
CA GLU A 72 10.65 -4.69 7.78
C GLU A 72 9.83 -3.70 6.97
N SER A 73 9.77 -3.93 5.68
CA SER A 73 8.90 -3.14 4.82
C SER A 73 7.45 -3.60 4.98
N GLY A 74 6.52 -2.67 4.91
CA GLY A 74 5.12 -2.94 5.14
C GLY A 74 4.23 -2.64 3.94
N ALA A 75 2.97 -3.02 4.09
CA ALA A 75 1.94 -2.71 3.11
C ALA A 75 1.57 -1.23 3.19
N ILE A 76 0.85 -0.75 2.16
CA ILE A 76 0.32 0.61 2.13
C ILE A 76 -1.19 0.52 2.08
N ALA A 77 -1.85 1.21 3.00
CA ALA A 77 -3.31 1.33 2.97
C ALA A 77 -3.70 2.47 2.02
N CYS A 78 -4.70 2.23 1.19
CA CYS A 78 -5.28 3.22 0.30
C CYS A 78 -6.73 3.44 0.72
N MET A 79 -7.11 4.69 0.96
CA MET A 79 -8.44 5.05 1.43
C MET A 79 -9.05 6.11 0.52
N GLY A 80 -10.32 5.95 0.16
CA GLY A 80 -11.01 6.89 -0.69
C GLY A 80 -12.11 6.21 -1.50
N GLU A 81 -12.99 7.01 -2.08
CA GLU A 81 -14.13 6.51 -2.84
C GLU A 81 -13.74 5.83 -4.15
N LYS A 82 -12.62 6.23 -4.74
CA LYS A 82 -12.18 5.71 -6.04
C LYS A 82 -11.17 4.56 -5.93
N VAL A 83 -10.95 4.06 -4.71
CA VAL A 83 -9.95 3.03 -4.47
C VAL A 83 -10.51 1.65 -4.77
N GLU A 84 -9.83 0.92 -5.66
CA GLU A 84 -10.12 -0.49 -5.94
C GLU A 84 -9.23 -1.41 -5.10
N VAL A 85 -7.94 -1.05 -5.00
CA VAL A 85 -6.98 -1.81 -4.18
C VAL A 85 -6.84 -1.09 -2.84
N GLU A 86 -7.50 -1.61 -1.82
CA GLU A 86 -7.51 -0.99 -0.49
C GLU A 86 -6.19 -1.18 0.26
N THR A 87 -5.52 -2.29 0.03
CA THR A 87 -4.23 -2.57 0.64
C THR A 87 -3.25 -3.00 -0.44
N ILE A 88 -2.16 -2.23 -0.58
CA ILE A 88 -1.07 -2.60 -1.47
C ILE A 88 -0.18 -3.56 -0.68
N PRO A 89 -0.18 -4.85 -1.02
CA PRO A 89 0.56 -5.83 -0.24
C PRO A 89 2.04 -5.80 -0.56
N VAL A 90 2.84 -6.31 0.37
CA VAL A 90 4.22 -6.65 0.06
C VAL A 90 4.25 -8.01 -0.62
N MET A 91 5.20 -8.21 -1.51
CA MET A 91 5.41 -9.53 -2.10
C MET A 91 6.30 -10.34 -1.18
N ARG A 92 5.76 -11.44 -0.68
CA ARG A 92 6.48 -12.30 0.26
C ARG A 92 7.33 -13.33 -0.44
N GLU A 93 6.99 -13.64 -1.68
CA GLU A 93 7.77 -14.53 -2.51
C GLU A 93 8.85 -13.75 -3.25
N ARG A 94 10.10 -14.13 -3.07
CA ARG A 94 11.21 -13.49 -3.77
C ARG A 94 11.28 -13.97 -5.21
N LEU A 95 11.51 -13.05 -6.10
CA LEU A 95 11.67 -13.35 -7.53
C LEU A 95 13.07 -13.84 -7.85
#